data_5fdc02b6819fb664d3c010eefd0e97d4
#
_entry.id   5fdc02b6819fb664d3c010eefd0e97d4
#
_cell.length_a   1.000
_cell.length_b   1.000
_cell.length_c   1.000
_cell.angle_alpha   90.00
_cell.angle_beta   90.00
_cell.angle_gamma   90.00
#
_symmetry.space_group_name_H-M   'P 1'
#
loop_
_entity.id
_entity.type
_entity.pdbx_description
1 polymer ?
#
loop_
_entity_poly.entity_id
_entity_poly.type
_entity_poly.pdbx_seq_one_letter_code
_entity_poly.pdbx_strand_id
1 'polypeptide(L)'
;PVRIALCCAAGLVLLVLLAALLKPRTQLMNTPEIQRIRERGVLAVGVRDDMPLFAEGGEGFEIELAQKFAAYLLPDTAGDAAAKLITVNGKTASTKLSDGTIDAAVALMPRGASSKYVYSYPYYTDTCSVLVKSGSETTPLNELVIGFVQGTAGETRLKKYIDAHETKVERTLIDRLKGRTPKLPADAIVFTTKAFASYPELFDALARGTVAGAVVTGAYCTRYAEEISAHGFIRHETSLGNVEYAIASAADEPAVAQLAELFIYDLQKSGELDALLKKYGL
;
A
#
# COMPACT_ATOMS: atom_id res chain seq x y z
N PRO A 1 -41.03 -39.97 -13.07
CA PRO A 1 -39.76 -40.27 -12.38
C PRO A 1 -38.61 -39.44 -12.91
N VAL A 2 -38.47 -39.19 -14.23
CA VAL A 2 -37.35 -38.48 -14.84
C VAL A 2 -37.24 -37.02 -14.35
N ARG A 3 -38.34 -36.30 -14.18
CA ARG A 3 -38.34 -34.89 -13.69
C ARG A 3 -37.84 -34.78 -12.23
N ILE A 4 -38.19 -35.76 -11.38
CA ILE A 4 -37.74 -35.78 -9.99
C ILE A 4 -36.24 -36.07 -9.94
N ALA A 5 -35.73 -37.00 -10.74
CA ALA A 5 -34.31 -37.30 -10.83
C ALA A 5 -33.48 -36.09 -11.34
N LEU A 6 -34.02 -35.31 -12.29
CA LEU A 6 -33.38 -34.11 -12.80
C LEU A 6 -33.32 -32.99 -11.73
N CYS A 7 -34.38 -32.79 -10.96
CA CYS A 7 -34.41 -31.83 -9.86
C CYS A 7 -33.45 -32.23 -8.72
N CYS A 8 -33.35 -33.51 -8.40
CA CYS A 8 -32.41 -34.01 -7.40
C CYS A 8 -30.95 -33.85 -7.87
N ALA A 9 -30.67 -34.10 -9.16
CA ALA A 9 -29.33 -33.91 -9.73
C ALA A 9 -28.94 -32.43 -9.75
N ALA A 10 -29.85 -31.52 -10.14
CA ALA A 10 -29.63 -30.10 -10.11
C ALA A 10 -29.40 -29.55 -8.70
N GLY A 11 -30.17 -30.06 -7.70
CA GLY A 11 -29.99 -29.74 -6.29
C GLY A 11 -28.64 -30.21 -5.74
N LEU A 12 -28.20 -31.41 -6.15
CA LEU A 12 -26.89 -31.94 -5.75
C LEU A 12 -25.73 -31.13 -6.34
N VAL A 13 -25.83 -30.72 -7.61
CA VAL A 13 -24.85 -29.86 -8.29
C VAL A 13 -24.81 -28.50 -7.64
N LEU A 14 -25.94 -27.89 -7.29
CA LEU A 14 -26.02 -26.62 -6.59
C LEU A 14 -25.42 -26.73 -5.19
N LEU A 15 -25.66 -27.80 -4.45
CA LEU A 15 -25.05 -28.07 -3.14
C LEU A 15 -23.53 -28.24 -3.22
N VAL A 16 -23.04 -28.94 -4.24
CA VAL A 16 -21.59 -29.11 -4.48
C VAL A 16 -20.93 -27.80 -4.88
N LEU A 17 -21.61 -26.98 -5.69
CA LEU A 17 -21.12 -25.62 -6.04
C LEU A 17 -21.13 -24.69 -4.83
N LEU A 18 -22.18 -24.70 -4.00
CA LEU A 18 -22.21 -23.94 -2.73
C LEU A 18 -21.12 -24.42 -1.76
N ALA A 19 -20.93 -25.73 -1.63
CA ALA A 19 -19.86 -26.31 -0.81
C ALA A 19 -18.46 -25.97 -1.36
N ALA A 20 -18.31 -25.88 -2.67
CA ALA A 20 -17.06 -25.43 -3.32
C ALA A 20 -16.78 -23.93 -3.08
N LEU A 21 -17.83 -23.09 -3.03
CA LEU A 21 -17.72 -21.67 -2.70
C LEU A 21 -17.41 -21.39 -1.21
N LEU A 22 -17.84 -22.31 -0.32
CA LEU A 22 -17.56 -22.21 1.12
C LEU A 22 -16.19 -22.78 1.54
N LYS A 23 -15.57 -23.60 0.68
CA LYS A 23 -14.30 -24.28 0.93
C LYS A 23 -13.08 -23.37 1.14
N PRO A 24 -12.89 -22.21 0.45
CA PRO A 24 -11.64 -21.48 0.58
C PRO A 24 -11.37 -21.02 2.01
N ARG A 25 -12.36 -20.42 2.69
CA ARG A 25 -12.19 -19.95 4.07
C ARG A 25 -11.89 -21.07 5.06
N THR A 26 -12.65 -22.18 4.99
CA THR A 26 -12.45 -23.32 5.91
C THR A 26 -11.09 -23.97 5.72
N GLN A 27 -10.60 -24.06 4.47
CA GLN A 27 -9.27 -24.60 4.19
C GLN A 27 -8.17 -23.69 4.72
N LEU A 28 -8.29 -22.37 4.52
CA LEU A 28 -7.35 -21.38 5.03
C LEU A 28 -7.29 -21.39 6.56
N MET A 29 -8.46 -21.49 7.23
CA MET A 29 -8.54 -21.54 8.69
C MET A 29 -7.85 -22.78 9.29
N ASN A 30 -7.62 -23.83 8.50
CA ASN A 30 -6.94 -25.06 8.93
C ASN A 30 -5.44 -25.10 8.56
N THR A 31 -4.89 -24.05 7.98
CA THR A 31 -3.44 -23.98 7.70
C THR A 31 -2.63 -23.85 8.98
N PRO A 32 -1.39 -24.39 9.02
CA PRO A 32 -0.55 -24.35 10.23
C PRO A 32 -0.32 -22.94 10.77
N GLU A 33 -0.13 -21.96 9.89
CA GLU A 33 0.08 -20.56 10.27
C GLU A 33 -1.15 -19.97 10.96
N ILE A 34 -2.34 -20.21 10.43
CA ILE A 34 -3.58 -19.73 11.05
C ILE A 34 -3.88 -20.46 12.35
N GLN A 35 -3.60 -21.75 12.43
CA GLN A 35 -3.76 -22.52 13.69
C GLN A 35 -2.83 -21.95 14.78
N ARG A 36 -1.56 -21.64 14.48
CA ARG A 36 -0.65 -21.01 15.44
C ARG A 36 -1.20 -19.67 15.98
N ILE A 37 -1.78 -18.83 15.09
CA ILE A 37 -2.39 -17.55 15.47
C ILE A 37 -3.61 -17.81 16.38
N ARG A 38 -4.45 -18.78 16.06
CA ARG A 38 -5.63 -19.12 16.85
C ARG A 38 -5.27 -19.69 18.22
N GLU A 39 -4.28 -20.58 18.31
CA GLU A 39 -3.76 -21.13 19.56
C GLU A 39 -3.17 -20.03 20.46
N ARG A 40 -2.51 -19.05 19.86
CA ARG A 40 -2.01 -17.86 20.56
C ARG A 40 -3.14 -16.93 21.00
N GLY A 41 -4.28 -16.97 20.34
CA GLY A 41 -5.47 -16.15 20.62
C GLY A 41 -5.33 -14.67 20.24
N VAL A 42 -4.29 -14.29 19.49
CA VAL A 42 -4.02 -12.90 19.09
C VAL A 42 -3.32 -12.85 17.74
N LEU A 43 -3.76 -11.91 16.87
CA LEU A 43 -3.10 -11.57 15.61
C LEU A 43 -2.13 -10.39 15.85
N ALA A 44 -0.85 -10.57 15.58
CA ALA A 44 0.14 -9.50 15.64
C ALA A 44 0.12 -8.72 14.31
N VAL A 45 -0.30 -7.46 14.35
CA VAL A 45 -0.45 -6.62 13.16
C VAL A 45 0.50 -5.43 13.21
N GLY A 46 1.35 -5.30 12.19
CA GLY A 46 2.15 -4.10 11.99
C GLY A 46 1.28 -2.96 11.46
N VAL A 47 1.27 -1.83 12.16
CA VAL A 47 0.56 -0.61 11.78
C VAL A 47 1.51 0.58 11.83
N ARG A 48 1.25 1.62 11.05
CA ARG A 48 2.00 2.88 11.15
C ARG A 48 1.49 3.71 12.32
N ASP A 49 2.23 4.78 12.66
CA ASP A 49 1.85 5.77 13.67
C ASP A 49 2.25 7.19 13.24
N ASP A 50 2.54 7.36 11.95
CA ASP A 50 3.07 8.59 11.37
C ASP A 50 2.30 9.03 10.11
N MET A 51 1.11 8.45 9.88
CA MET A 51 0.32 8.69 8.69
C MET A 51 -1.09 9.17 9.04
N PRO A 52 -1.32 10.49 9.05
CA PRO A 52 -2.64 11.05 9.30
C PRO A 52 -3.74 10.42 8.46
N LEU A 53 -4.94 10.28 9.02
CA LEU A 53 -6.12 9.58 8.51
C LEU A 53 -5.98 8.04 8.55
N PHE A 54 -4.80 7.48 8.30
CA PHE A 54 -4.57 6.04 8.28
C PHE A 54 -4.20 5.48 9.66
N ALA A 55 -3.15 6.03 10.29
CA ALA A 55 -2.68 5.59 11.59
C ALA A 55 -1.80 6.67 12.22
N GLU A 56 -2.32 7.35 13.24
CA GLU A 56 -1.64 8.39 14.00
C GLU A 56 -2.15 8.37 15.44
N GLY A 57 -1.24 8.34 16.42
CA GLY A 57 -1.60 8.34 17.84
C GLY A 57 -2.43 7.12 18.29
N GLY A 58 -2.31 5.99 17.63
CA GLY A 58 -3.07 4.78 17.94
C GLY A 58 -4.50 4.76 17.37
N GLU A 59 -4.87 5.73 16.54
CA GLU A 59 -6.17 5.85 15.89
C GLU A 59 -6.01 5.97 14.37
N GLY A 60 -7.09 5.71 13.63
CA GLY A 60 -7.13 5.89 12.18
C GLY A 60 -7.73 4.70 11.45
N PHE A 61 -7.87 4.88 10.13
CA PHE A 61 -8.49 3.87 9.26
C PHE A 61 -7.79 2.51 9.33
N GLU A 62 -6.46 2.47 9.23
CA GLU A 62 -5.70 1.21 9.25
C GLU A 62 -5.70 0.54 10.62
N ILE A 63 -5.79 1.31 11.70
CA ILE A 63 -5.92 0.80 13.07
C ILE A 63 -7.24 0.03 13.19
N GLU A 64 -8.37 0.66 12.80
CA GLU A 64 -9.68 0.01 12.85
C GLU A 64 -9.78 -1.17 11.88
N LEU A 65 -9.21 -1.05 10.67
CA LEU A 65 -9.15 -2.15 9.71
C LEU A 65 -8.38 -3.35 10.26
N ALA A 66 -7.24 -3.13 10.94
CA ALA A 66 -6.44 -4.18 11.56
C ALA A 66 -7.20 -4.88 12.69
N GLN A 67 -7.91 -4.13 13.55
CA GLN A 67 -8.75 -4.68 14.61
C GLN A 67 -9.91 -5.53 14.05
N LYS A 68 -10.60 -5.03 13.01
CA LYS A 68 -11.66 -5.78 12.31
C LYS A 68 -11.13 -7.04 11.63
N PHE A 69 -9.95 -6.99 11.03
CA PHE A 69 -9.33 -8.19 10.44
C PHE A 69 -8.95 -9.22 11.50
N ALA A 70 -8.41 -8.79 12.64
CA ALA A 70 -8.12 -9.68 13.75
C ALA A 70 -9.39 -10.35 14.30
N ALA A 71 -10.49 -9.60 14.48
CA ALA A 71 -11.79 -10.14 14.90
C ALA A 71 -12.38 -11.09 13.85
N TYR A 72 -12.18 -10.83 12.56
CA TYR A 72 -12.60 -11.74 11.48
C TYR A 72 -11.87 -13.08 11.54
N LEU A 73 -10.57 -13.07 11.87
CA LEU A 73 -9.75 -14.27 12.00
C LEU A 73 -9.99 -15.01 13.33
N LEU A 74 -10.23 -14.26 14.42
CA LEU A 74 -10.38 -14.75 15.80
C LEU A 74 -11.78 -14.41 16.35
N PRO A 75 -12.88 -14.95 15.80
CA PRO A 75 -14.24 -14.56 16.16
C PRO A 75 -14.62 -14.88 17.61
N ASP A 76 -13.91 -15.84 18.23
CA ASP A 76 -14.15 -16.26 19.62
C ASP A 76 -13.41 -15.36 20.64
N THR A 77 -12.57 -14.43 20.18
CA THR A 77 -11.84 -13.49 21.03
C THR A 77 -12.59 -12.16 21.07
N ALA A 78 -12.89 -11.65 22.28
CA ALA A 78 -13.70 -10.46 22.44
C ALA A 78 -12.96 -9.17 22.02
N GLY A 79 -13.57 -8.37 21.16
CA GLY A 79 -13.19 -7.00 20.81
C GLY A 79 -11.73 -6.82 20.39
N ASP A 80 -11.11 -5.75 20.84
CA ASP A 80 -9.73 -5.36 20.49
C ASP A 80 -8.67 -6.32 21.01
N ALA A 81 -9.02 -7.24 21.93
CA ALA A 81 -8.10 -8.26 22.45
C ALA A 81 -7.61 -9.24 21.35
N ALA A 82 -8.31 -9.35 20.22
CA ALA A 82 -7.90 -10.15 19.08
C ALA A 82 -6.68 -9.59 18.34
N ALA A 83 -6.41 -8.29 18.43
CA ALA A 83 -5.33 -7.61 17.72
C ALA A 83 -4.21 -7.16 18.68
N LYS A 84 -2.97 -7.51 18.38
CA LYS A 84 -1.79 -6.90 18.98
C LYS A 84 -1.16 -5.96 17.95
N LEU A 85 -1.41 -4.66 18.08
CA LEU A 85 -0.87 -3.65 17.19
C LEU A 85 0.61 -3.37 17.52
N ILE A 86 1.46 -3.39 16.52
CA ILE A 86 2.90 -3.17 16.64
C ILE A 86 3.30 -2.07 15.66
N THR A 87 3.82 -0.96 16.18
CA THR A 87 4.25 0.15 15.34
C THR A 87 5.39 -0.25 14.40
N VAL A 88 5.20 0.05 13.12
CA VAL A 88 6.17 -0.17 12.05
C VAL A 88 6.31 1.07 11.17
N ASN A 89 7.37 1.10 10.38
CA ASN A 89 7.53 2.03 9.27
C ASN A 89 7.87 1.25 8.00
N GLY A 90 8.01 1.92 6.85
CA GLY A 90 8.26 1.26 5.58
C GLY A 90 9.51 0.35 5.52
N LYS A 91 10.48 0.54 6.43
CA LYS A 91 11.67 -0.33 6.54
C LYS A 91 11.45 -1.48 7.52
N THR A 92 10.87 -1.19 8.68
CA THR A 92 10.71 -2.17 9.77
C THR A 92 9.57 -3.15 9.55
N ALA A 93 8.52 -2.77 8.82
CA ALA A 93 7.43 -3.68 8.44
C ALA A 93 7.96 -4.92 7.72
N SER A 94 8.87 -4.71 6.78
CA SER A 94 9.54 -5.76 6.02
C SER A 94 10.29 -6.75 6.90
N THR A 95 11.11 -6.25 7.81
CA THR A 95 11.91 -7.09 8.72
C THR A 95 11.00 -7.88 9.65
N LYS A 96 10.00 -7.21 10.25
CA LYS A 96 9.09 -7.82 11.24
C LYS A 96 8.14 -8.86 10.64
N LEU A 97 7.76 -8.73 9.35
CA LEU A 97 7.06 -9.79 8.63
C LEU A 97 7.97 -11.01 8.41
N SER A 98 9.24 -10.77 7.99
CA SER A 98 10.17 -11.85 7.67
C SER A 98 10.66 -12.61 8.91
N ASP A 99 10.73 -11.99 10.08
CA ASP A 99 11.15 -12.62 11.33
C ASP A 99 10.01 -13.15 12.21
N GLY A 100 8.75 -13.00 11.73
CA GLY A 100 7.56 -13.47 12.43
C GLY A 100 7.16 -12.63 13.65
N THR A 101 7.74 -11.43 13.83
CA THR A 101 7.33 -10.49 14.89
C THR A 101 5.90 -10.00 14.67
N ILE A 102 5.47 -9.86 13.41
CA ILE A 102 4.10 -9.57 13.00
C ILE A 102 3.63 -10.62 12.00
N ASP A 103 2.36 -11.00 12.10
CA ASP A 103 1.71 -11.94 11.18
C ASP A 103 1.21 -11.26 9.92
N ALA A 104 0.79 -10.01 10.06
CA ALA A 104 0.29 -9.18 8.96
C ALA A 104 0.77 -7.73 9.08
N ALA A 105 0.85 -7.02 7.98
CA ALA A 105 1.07 -5.58 7.94
C ALA A 105 -0.12 -4.87 7.30
N VAL A 106 -0.73 -3.94 8.05
CA VAL A 106 -1.73 -2.97 7.61
C VAL A 106 -1.08 -1.60 7.79
N ALA A 107 -0.20 -1.24 6.85
CA ALA A 107 0.78 -0.17 7.05
C ALA A 107 1.13 0.54 5.72
N LEU A 108 0.09 0.88 4.94
CA LEU A 108 0.22 1.46 3.59
C LEU A 108 1.18 0.64 2.71
N MET A 109 1.05 -0.70 2.76
CA MET A 109 1.88 -1.61 1.97
C MET A 109 1.46 -1.54 0.49
N PRO A 110 2.32 -1.02 -0.40
CA PRO A 110 1.98 -0.96 -1.82
C PRO A 110 1.90 -2.38 -2.40
N ARG A 111 0.76 -2.73 -2.98
CA ARG A 111 0.53 -4.05 -3.56
C ARG A 111 1.55 -4.35 -4.68
N GLY A 112 2.18 -5.49 -4.60
CA GLY A 112 3.18 -5.91 -5.59
C GLY A 112 4.55 -5.22 -5.46
N ALA A 113 4.81 -4.47 -4.38
CA ALA A 113 6.09 -3.80 -4.16
C ALA A 113 7.26 -4.78 -3.94
N SER A 114 6.99 -6.00 -3.48
CA SER A 114 8.01 -7.01 -3.23
C SER A 114 7.45 -8.42 -3.42
N SER A 115 8.25 -9.32 -3.98
CA SER A 115 7.95 -10.75 -4.08
C SER A 115 8.15 -11.52 -2.76
N LYS A 116 8.66 -10.86 -1.72
CA LYS A 116 8.82 -11.44 -0.38
C LYS A 116 7.52 -11.51 0.41
N TYR A 117 6.46 -10.92 -0.10
CA TYR A 117 5.16 -10.83 0.54
C TYR A 117 4.04 -11.32 -0.36
N VAL A 118 2.98 -11.81 0.26
CA VAL A 118 1.67 -12.02 -0.35
C VAL A 118 0.76 -10.87 0.09
N TYR A 119 -0.09 -10.41 -0.80
CA TYR A 119 -0.96 -9.26 -0.59
C TYR A 119 -2.42 -9.64 -0.78
N SER A 120 -3.30 -9.06 0.01
CA SER A 120 -4.75 -9.13 -0.19
C SER A 120 -5.22 -8.35 -1.42
N TYR A 121 -6.53 -8.30 -1.67
CA TYR A 121 -7.13 -7.22 -2.46
C TYR A 121 -6.82 -5.86 -1.84
N PRO A 122 -6.75 -4.79 -2.64
CA PRO A 122 -6.51 -3.47 -2.10
C PRO A 122 -7.70 -3.02 -1.24
N TYR A 123 -7.39 -2.48 -0.07
CA TYR A 123 -8.38 -1.81 0.78
C TYR A 123 -8.51 -0.32 0.44
N TYR A 124 -7.50 0.27 -0.21
CA TYR A 124 -7.50 1.66 -0.63
C TYR A 124 -6.64 1.86 -1.88
N THR A 125 -7.11 2.71 -2.78
CA THR A 125 -6.34 3.14 -3.97
C THR A 125 -6.15 4.64 -3.92
N ASP A 126 -4.91 5.09 -3.90
CA ASP A 126 -4.54 6.49 -3.86
C ASP A 126 -3.83 6.94 -5.14
N THR A 127 -3.85 8.24 -5.42
CA THR A 127 -3.16 8.85 -6.56
C THR A 127 -1.88 9.52 -6.09
N CYS A 128 -0.75 9.22 -6.72
CA CYS A 128 0.50 9.94 -6.50
C CYS A 128 0.63 11.12 -7.46
N SER A 129 0.93 12.29 -6.90
CA SER A 129 1.06 13.56 -7.61
C SER A 129 2.34 14.28 -7.19
N VAL A 130 2.71 15.32 -7.94
CA VAL A 130 3.75 16.25 -7.55
C VAL A 130 3.08 17.59 -7.22
N LEU A 131 3.34 18.13 -6.04
CA LEU A 131 2.98 19.51 -5.70
C LEU A 131 4.09 20.44 -6.16
N VAL A 132 3.72 21.58 -6.75
CA VAL A 132 4.61 22.63 -7.21
C VAL A 132 4.07 23.99 -6.77
N LYS A 133 4.87 25.05 -6.85
CA LYS A 133 4.34 26.42 -6.72
C LYS A 133 3.50 26.79 -7.92
N SER A 134 2.48 27.62 -7.71
CA SER A 134 1.65 28.18 -8.78
C SER A 134 2.51 28.82 -9.87
N GLY A 135 2.20 28.49 -11.13
CA GLY A 135 2.99 28.89 -12.31
C GLY A 135 4.02 27.85 -12.78
N SER A 136 4.16 26.73 -12.08
CA SER A 136 5.08 25.64 -12.47
C SER A 136 4.34 24.33 -12.80
N GLU A 137 3.04 24.37 -13.02
CA GLU A 137 2.16 23.20 -13.21
C GLU A 137 2.49 22.37 -14.43
N THR A 138 3.03 23.01 -15.45
CA THR A 138 3.37 22.43 -16.75
C THR A 138 4.87 22.35 -16.99
N THR A 139 5.71 22.79 -16.03
CA THR A 139 7.16 22.72 -16.17
C THR A 139 7.62 21.27 -16.22
N PRO A 140 8.37 20.82 -17.24
CA PRO A 140 8.82 19.44 -17.32
C PRO A 140 9.49 18.96 -16.02
N LEU A 141 9.09 17.78 -15.50
CA LEU A 141 9.59 17.29 -14.21
C LEU A 141 11.10 17.09 -14.14
N ASN A 142 11.76 16.86 -15.27
CA ASN A 142 13.23 16.77 -15.36
C ASN A 142 13.94 18.13 -15.22
N GLU A 143 13.22 19.24 -15.32
CA GLU A 143 13.74 20.60 -15.08
C GLU A 143 13.58 21.02 -13.62
N LEU A 144 12.83 20.22 -12.81
CA LEU A 144 12.57 20.48 -11.40
C LEU A 144 13.48 19.63 -10.50
N VAL A 145 13.87 20.19 -9.36
CA VAL A 145 14.39 19.37 -8.25
C VAL A 145 13.21 18.80 -7.49
N ILE A 146 13.01 17.49 -7.55
CA ILE A 146 11.84 16.82 -7.00
C ILE A 146 12.18 16.19 -5.64
N GLY A 147 11.49 16.64 -4.58
CA GLY A 147 11.57 16.05 -3.25
C GLY A 147 10.60 14.88 -3.08
N PHE A 148 10.99 13.90 -2.28
CA PHE A 148 10.13 12.76 -1.87
C PHE A 148 10.46 12.30 -0.46
N VAL A 149 9.49 11.68 0.23
CA VAL A 149 9.70 11.05 1.54
C VAL A 149 10.12 9.60 1.35
N GLN A 150 11.23 9.21 1.99
CA GLN A 150 11.79 7.84 1.91
C GLN A 150 10.83 6.79 2.47
N GLY A 151 10.81 5.62 1.84
CA GLY A 151 9.99 4.47 2.28
C GLY A 151 8.50 4.64 2.01
N THR A 152 8.09 5.63 1.21
CA THR A 152 6.70 5.85 0.83
C THR A 152 6.40 5.30 -0.57
N ALA A 153 5.11 5.14 -0.85
CA ALA A 153 4.64 4.82 -2.20
C ALA A 153 5.01 5.90 -3.22
N GLY A 154 5.06 7.17 -2.79
CA GLY A 154 5.50 8.29 -3.61
C GLY A 154 6.93 8.10 -4.14
N GLU A 155 7.86 7.66 -3.30
CA GLU A 155 9.22 7.31 -3.74
C GLU A 155 9.20 6.24 -4.83
N THR A 156 8.44 5.17 -4.61
CA THR A 156 8.34 4.05 -5.57
C THR A 156 7.76 4.50 -6.90
N ARG A 157 6.72 5.34 -6.87
CA ARG A 157 6.09 5.87 -8.08
C ARG A 157 6.98 6.86 -8.82
N LEU A 158 7.68 7.74 -8.10
CA LEU A 158 8.67 8.64 -8.69
C LEU A 158 9.79 7.86 -9.37
N LYS A 159 10.38 6.86 -8.71
CA LYS A 159 11.41 6.00 -9.31
C LYS A 159 10.92 5.32 -10.57
N LYS A 160 9.71 4.75 -10.55
CA LYS A 160 9.11 4.12 -11.74
C LYS A 160 8.92 5.13 -12.89
N TYR A 161 8.50 6.35 -12.57
CA TYR A 161 8.35 7.41 -13.56
C TYR A 161 9.70 7.79 -14.16
N ILE A 162 10.73 8.01 -13.33
CA ILE A 162 12.10 8.31 -13.76
C ILE A 162 12.64 7.18 -14.64
N ASP A 163 12.53 5.93 -14.19
CA ASP A 163 12.99 4.75 -14.96
C ASP A 163 12.36 4.63 -16.34
N ALA A 164 11.15 5.14 -16.53
CA ALA A 164 10.46 5.10 -17.82
C ALA A 164 10.83 6.29 -18.74
N HIS A 165 11.28 7.42 -18.19
CA HIS A 165 11.46 8.66 -18.95
C HIS A 165 12.93 9.15 -19.02
N GLU A 166 13.79 8.69 -18.09
CA GLU A 166 15.20 9.08 -18.08
C GLU A 166 15.96 8.46 -19.24
N THR A 167 16.85 9.24 -19.82
CA THR A 167 17.73 8.77 -20.91
C THR A 167 18.70 7.72 -20.39
N LYS A 168 18.53 6.46 -20.84
CA LYS A 168 19.41 5.35 -20.49
C LYS A 168 20.53 5.24 -21.52
N VAL A 169 21.78 5.23 -21.04
CA VAL A 169 22.94 4.97 -21.87
C VAL A 169 23.48 3.57 -21.56
N GLU A 170 23.40 2.68 -22.54
CA GLU A 170 23.94 1.33 -22.39
C GLU A 170 25.47 1.34 -22.39
N ARG A 171 26.08 0.74 -21.37
CA ARG A 171 27.51 0.50 -21.34
C ARG A 171 27.85 -0.65 -22.27
N THR A 172 28.64 -0.37 -23.32
CA THR A 172 29.19 -1.41 -24.18
C THR A 172 30.16 -2.32 -23.40
N LEU A 173 30.44 -3.53 -23.94
CA LEU A 173 31.45 -4.40 -23.33
C LEU A 173 32.82 -3.71 -23.25
N ILE A 174 33.17 -2.86 -24.23
CA ILE A 174 34.41 -2.12 -24.28
C ILE A 174 34.45 -1.06 -23.17
N ASP A 175 33.33 -0.38 -22.89
CA ASP A 175 33.23 0.59 -21.80
C ASP A 175 33.38 -0.07 -20.43
N ARG A 176 32.78 -1.28 -20.27
CA ARG A 176 32.95 -2.10 -19.06
C ARG A 176 34.40 -2.51 -18.84
N LEU A 177 35.07 -2.98 -19.88
CA LEU A 177 36.47 -3.40 -19.82
C LEU A 177 37.44 -2.26 -19.57
N LYS A 178 37.14 -1.06 -20.10
CA LYS A 178 38.00 0.14 -19.95
C LYS A 178 37.61 1.05 -18.78
N GLY A 179 36.60 0.66 -17.97
CA GLY A 179 36.11 1.49 -16.86
C GLY A 179 35.56 2.86 -17.29
N ARG A 180 35.14 2.99 -18.56
CA ARG A 180 34.61 4.24 -19.11
C ARG A 180 33.13 4.39 -18.78
N THR A 181 32.72 5.59 -18.39
CA THR A 181 31.30 5.97 -18.31
C THR A 181 30.94 6.65 -19.64
N PRO A 182 29.97 6.10 -20.40
CA PRO A 182 29.51 6.74 -21.63
C PRO A 182 29.04 8.17 -21.32
N LYS A 183 29.32 9.11 -22.24
CA LYS A 183 28.77 10.45 -22.14
C LYS A 183 27.29 10.43 -22.47
N LEU A 184 26.50 11.13 -21.66
CA LEU A 184 25.10 11.38 -21.97
C LEU A 184 25.01 12.25 -23.24
N PRO A 185 24.01 12.03 -24.12
CA PRO A 185 23.67 12.96 -25.20
C PRO A 185 23.40 14.37 -24.68
N ALA A 186 23.56 15.38 -25.52
CA ALA A 186 23.33 16.77 -25.11
C ALA A 186 21.86 17.06 -24.79
N ASP A 187 20.94 16.27 -25.34
CA ASP A 187 19.50 16.31 -25.14
C ASP A 187 18.99 15.25 -24.16
N ALA A 188 19.89 14.67 -23.36
CA ALA A 188 19.52 13.64 -22.40
C ALA A 188 18.56 14.16 -21.32
N ILE A 189 17.48 13.42 -21.09
CA ILE A 189 16.56 13.66 -19.99
C ILE A 189 17.18 13.08 -18.72
N VAL A 190 17.42 13.94 -17.73
CA VAL A 190 17.98 13.56 -16.42
C VAL A 190 17.12 14.18 -15.33
N PHE A 191 16.80 13.39 -14.31
CA PHE A 191 16.00 13.87 -13.17
C PHE A 191 16.88 14.18 -11.97
N THR A 192 16.57 15.26 -11.28
CA THR A 192 17.22 15.62 -10.01
C THR A 192 16.25 15.39 -8.87
N THR A 193 16.62 14.54 -7.91
CA THR A 193 15.74 14.22 -6.78
C THR A 193 16.42 14.43 -5.44
N LYS A 194 15.61 14.69 -4.39
CA LYS A 194 16.08 14.87 -3.02
C LYS A 194 15.17 14.11 -2.05
N ALA A 195 15.76 13.27 -1.22
CA ALA A 195 15.07 12.46 -0.23
C ALA A 195 14.93 13.21 1.11
N PHE A 196 13.78 13.05 1.77
CA PHE A 196 13.46 13.61 3.09
C PHE A 196 13.01 12.48 4.03
N ALA A 197 13.12 12.71 5.34
CA ALA A 197 12.70 11.75 6.34
C ALA A 197 11.19 11.85 6.63
N SER A 198 10.60 13.03 6.44
CA SER A 198 9.18 13.30 6.76
C SER A 198 8.54 14.28 5.77
N TYR A 199 7.21 14.29 5.74
CA TYR A 199 6.45 15.24 4.93
C TYR A 199 6.60 16.70 5.42
N PRO A 200 6.60 17.02 6.72
CA PRO A 200 6.89 18.39 7.18
C PRO A 200 8.22 18.92 6.65
N GLU A 201 9.29 18.13 6.70
CA GLU A 201 10.59 18.53 6.13
C GLU A 201 10.52 18.78 4.62
N LEU A 202 9.78 17.93 3.90
CA LEU A 202 9.58 18.06 2.46
C LEU A 202 8.80 19.34 2.12
N PHE A 203 7.72 19.66 2.84
CA PHE A 203 6.95 20.88 2.63
C PHE A 203 7.74 22.14 2.96
N ASP A 204 8.49 22.13 4.04
CA ASP A 204 9.42 23.19 4.38
C ASP A 204 10.45 23.45 3.25
N ALA A 205 10.98 22.37 2.67
CA ALA A 205 11.93 22.46 1.57
C ALA A 205 11.28 23.04 0.30
N LEU A 206 10.03 22.66 0.00
CA LEU A 206 9.24 23.22 -1.11
C LEU A 206 8.93 24.69 -0.87
N ALA A 207 8.51 25.08 0.34
CA ALA A 207 8.23 26.46 0.70
C ALA A 207 9.45 27.36 0.53
N ARG A 208 10.62 26.90 1.01
CA ARG A 208 11.91 27.61 0.86
C ARG A 208 12.51 27.57 -0.55
N GLY A 209 11.92 26.78 -1.47
CA GLY A 209 12.45 26.61 -2.82
C GLY A 209 13.71 25.74 -2.90
N THR A 210 14.03 24.96 -1.86
CA THR A 210 15.14 23.98 -1.88
C THR A 210 14.85 22.81 -2.82
N VAL A 211 13.58 22.48 -3.00
CA VAL A 211 13.02 21.65 -4.06
C VAL A 211 11.95 22.46 -4.78
N ALA A 212 11.72 22.14 -6.05
CA ALA A 212 10.70 22.80 -6.88
C ALA A 212 9.43 21.95 -7.01
N GLY A 213 9.52 20.65 -6.74
CA GLY A 213 8.39 19.73 -6.68
C GLY A 213 8.45 18.85 -5.44
N ALA A 214 7.29 18.48 -4.89
CA ALA A 214 7.14 17.56 -3.76
C ALA A 214 6.20 16.42 -4.11
N VAL A 215 6.66 15.18 -4.04
CA VAL A 215 5.84 14.00 -4.29
C VAL A 215 4.95 13.73 -3.09
N VAL A 216 3.65 13.64 -3.35
CA VAL A 216 2.59 13.42 -2.35
C VAL A 216 1.55 12.43 -2.84
N THR A 217 0.72 11.92 -1.93
CA THR A 217 -0.47 11.12 -2.27
C THR A 217 -1.75 11.96 -2.11
N GLY A 218 -2.86 11.49 -2.70
CA GLY A 218 -4.15 12.18 -2.65
C GLY A 218 -4.68 12.33 -1.23
N ALA A 219 -4.60 11.27 -0.41
CA ALA A 219 -5.00 11.32 0.99
C ALA A 219 -4.21 12.38 1.77
N TYR A 220 -2.91 12.49 1.50
CA TYR A 220 -2.07 13.52 2.11
C TYR A 220 -2.49 14.93 1.68
N CYS A 221 -2.79 15.11 0.38
CA CYS A 221 -3.32 16.39 -0.12
C CYS A 221 -4.66 16.77 0.54
N THR A 222 -5.52 15.79 0.82
CA THR A 222 -6.80 16.02 1.52
C THR A 222 -6.56 16.47 2.96
N ARG A 223 -5.69 15.78 3.68
CA ARG A 223 -5.38 16.11 5.10
C ARG A 223 -4.75 17.49 5.29
N TYR A 224 -3.90 17.90 4.38
CA TYR A 224 -3.14 19.16 4.44
C TYR A 224 -3.61 20.20 3.41
N ALA A 225 -4.88 20.13 3.00
CA ALA A 225 -5.42 21.00 1.94
C ALA A 225 -5.29 22.49 2.27
N GLU A 226 -5.52 22.88 3.54
CA GLU A 226 -5.40 24.27 3.99
C GLU A 226 -3.96 24.77 3.92
N GLU A 227 -2.99 24.00 4.41
CA GLU A 227 -1.56 24.34 4.39
C GLU A 227 -1.03 24.39 2.96
N ILE A 228 -1.41 23.43 2.11
CA ILE A 228 -1.07 23.40 0.68
C ILE A 228 -1.56 24.68 0.01
N SER A 229 -2.81 25.06 0.27
CA SER A 229 -3.43 26.27 -0.29
C SER A 229 -2.77 27.54 0.24
N ALA A 230 -2.51 27.63 1.55
CA ALA A 230 -1.88 28.78 2.19
C ALA A 230 -0.48 29.08 1.65
N HIS A 231 0.27 28.05 1.22
CA HIS A 231 1.58 28.20 0.58
C HIS A 231 1.51 28.40 -0.93
N GLY A 232 0.31 28.42 -1.53
CA GLY A 232 0.13 28.52 -2.97
C GLY A 232 0.66 27.33 -3.75
N PHE A 233 0.68 26.13 -3.11
CA PHE A 233 1.05 24.91 -3.79
C PHE A 233 -0.15 24.34 -4.54
N ILE A 234 0.10 23.84 -5.73
CA ILE A 234 -0.90 23.21 -6.60
C ILE A 234 -0.34 21.92 -7.16
N ARG A 235 -1.23 21.07 -7.70
CA ARG A 235 -0.81 19.82 -8.34
C ARG A 235 -0.23 20.10 -9.71
N HIS A 236 0.92 19.49 -9.99
CA HIS A 236 1.47 19.40 -11.33
C HIS A 236 0.55 18.59 -12.24
N GLU A 237 0.48 18.91 -13.54
CA GLU A 237 -0.37 18.18 -14.49
C GLU A 237 0.05 16.72 -14.68
N THR A 238 1.34 16.42 -14.53
CA THR A 238 1.84 15.04 -14.61
C THR A 238 1.48 14.25 -13.37
N SER A 239 0.68 13.17 -13.58
CA SER A 239 0.41 12.18 -12.55
C SER A 239 1.51 11.12 -12.51
N LEU A 240 1.92 10.72 -11.31
CA LEU A 240 2.81 9.57 -11.11
C LEU A 240 2.04 8.24 -11.06
N GLY A 241 0.73 8.28 -11.29
CA GLY A 241 -0.17 7.14 -11.31
C GLY A 241 -0.71 6.74 -9.94
N ASN A 242 -1.48 5.66 -9.91
CA ASN A 242 -2.16 5.19 -8.71
C ASN A 242 -1.29 4.19 -7.94
N VAL A 243 -1.52 4.13 -6.64
CA VAL A 243 -0.98 3.15 -5.71
C VAL A 243 -2.13 2.41 -5.06
N GLU A 244 -2.08 1.09 -5.06
CA GLU A 244 -3.00 0.22 -4.35
C GLU A 244 -2.36 -0.23 -3.04
N TYR A 245 -3.03 0.03 -1.90
CA TYR A 245 -2.58 -0.42 -0.59
C TYR A 245 -3.33 -1.67 -0.17
N ALA A 246 -2.60 -2.67 0.31
CA ALA A 246 -3.15 -3.97 0.66
C ALA A 246 -2.59 -4.47 2.01
N ILE A 247 -3.29 -5.41 2.64
CA ILE A 247 -2.78 -6.16 3.78
C ILE A 247 -1.73 -7.14 3.26
N ALA A 248 -0.57 -7.18 3.88
CA ALA A 248 0.53 -8.05 3.49
C ALA A 248 0.86 -9.07 4.58
N SER A 249 1.26 -10.29 4.17
CA SER A 249 1.91 -11.29 5.02
C SER A 249 3.21 -11.77 4.39
N ALA A 250 4.03 -12.52 5.13
CA ALA A 250 5.23 -13.13 4.59
C ALA A 250 4.89 -14.15 3.49
N ALA A 251 5.78 -14.31 2.50
CA ALA A 251 5.51 -15.18 1.35
C ALA A 251 5.46 -16.67 1.70
N ASP A 252 6.10 -17.08 2.78
CA ASP A 252 6.05 -18.44 3.35
C ASP A 252 4.84 -18.65 4.27
N GLU A 253 4.07 -17.60 4.60
CA GLU A 253 2.82 -17.64 5.36
C GLU A 253 1.66 -16.99 4.58
N PRO A 254 1.29 -17.52 3.40
CA PRO A 254 0.36 -16.85 2.49
C PRO A 254 -1.10 -16.86 2.95
N ALA A 255 -1.50 -17.77 3.85
CA ALA A 255 -2.90 -17.93 4.24
C ALA A 255 -3.43 -16.71 5.00
N VAL A 256 -2.56 -15.96 5.70
CA VAL A 256 -2.95 -14.72 6.37
C VAL A 256 -3.41 -13.67 5.35
N ALA A 257 -2.62 -13.42 4.28
CA ALA A 257 -3.01 -12.50 3.22
C ALA A 257 -4.21 -13.00 2.41
N GLN A 258 -4.32 -14.31 2.18
CA GLN A 258 -5.48 -14.92 1.50
C GLN A 258 -6.77 -14.80 2.33
N LEU A 259 -6.70 -14.91 3.67
CA LEU A 259 -7.83 -14.61 4.54
C LEU A 259 -8.16 -13.11 4.56
N ALA A 260 -7.14 -12.26 4.54
CA ALA A 260 -7.34 -10.81 4.40
C ALA A 260 -8.00 -10.45 3.06
N GLU A 261 -7.72 -11.19 1.99
CA GLU A 261 -8.39 -11.03 0.69
C GLU A 261 -9.89 -11.31 0.79
N LEU A 262 -10.29 -12.41 1.45
CA LEU A 262 -11.70 -12.71 1.72
C LEU A 262 -12.34 -11.66 2.62
N PHE A 263 -11.65 -11.21 3.65
CA PHE A 263 -12.11 -10.16 4.55
C PHE A 263 -12.38 -8.84 3.81
N ILE A 264 -11.43 -8.37 2.98
CA ILE A 264 -11.61 -7.14 2.18
C ILE A 264 -12.76 -7.31 1.19
N TYR A 265 -12.88 -8.47 0.54
CA TYR A 265 -14.00 -8.76 -0.34
C TYR A 265 -15.35 -8.67 0.39
N ASP A 266 -15.46 -9.24 1.60
CA ASP A 266 -16.67 -9.21 2.42
C ASP A 266 -17.02 -7.77 2.83
N LEU A 267 -16.03 -6.95 3.23
CA LEU A 267 -16.21 -5.53 3.56
C LEU A 267 -16.66 -4.72 2.33
N GLN A 268 -16.09 -4.97 1.15
CA GLN A 268 -16.51 -4.30 -0.09
C GLN A 268 -17.94 -4.67 -0.45
N LYS A 269 -18.28 -5.95 -0.40
CA LYS A 269 -19.63 -6.44 -0.74
C LYS A 269 -20.72 -5.94 0.19
N SER A 270 -20.41 -5.75 1.48
CA SER A 270 -21.35 -5.21 2.47
C SER A 270 -21.45 -3.69 2.42
N GLY A 271 -20.53 -2.98 1.75
CA GLY A 271 -20.40 -1.52 1.78
C GLY A 271 -19.71 -1.00 3.05
N GLU A 272 -19.25 -1.89 3.92
CA GLU A 272 -18.60 -1.51 5.18
C GLU A 272 -17.24 -0.86 4.93
N LEU A 273 -16.50 -1.27 3.89
CA LEU A 273 -15.24 -0.65 3.52
C LEU A 273 -15.43 0.83 3.15
N ASP A 274 -16.43 1.14 2.30
CA ASP A 274 -16.73 2.51 1.89
C ASP A 274 -17.18 3.36 3.07
N ALA A 275 -17.99 2.79 3.98
CA ALA A 275 -18.41 3.47 5.19
C ALA A 275 -17.20 3.79 6.12
N LEU A 276 -16.24 2.86 6.21
CA LEU A 276 -15.04 3.04 6.99
C LEU A 276 -14.11 4.10 6.37
N LEU A 277 -13.88 4.06 5.07
CA LEU A 277 -13.11 5.08 4.35
C LEU A 277 -13.71 6.47 4.55
N LYS A 278 -15.02 6.60 4.36
CA LYS A 278 -15.75 7.87 4.56
C LYS A 278 -15.65 8.38 6.01
N LYS A 279 -15.67 7.49 7.01
CA LYS A 279 -15.51 7.86 8.43
C LYS A 279 -14.21 8.60 8.68
N TYR A 280 -13.14 8.24 7.96
CA TYR A 280 -11.81 8.84 8.09
C TYR A 280 -11.49 9.89 7.03
N GLY A 281 -12.44 10.25 6.16
CA GLY A 281 -12.24 11.27 5.12
C GLY A 281 -11.36 10.82 3.94
N LEU A 282 -11.37 9.51 3.66
CA LEU A 282 -10.63 8.86 2.55
C LEU A 282 -11.53 8.59 1.35
#